data_1c7059d0866f023add8dce26ed15af9d
#
_entry.id   1c7059d0866f023add8dce26ed15af9d
#
_cell.length_a   1.000
_cell.length_b   1.000
_cell.length_c   1.000
_cell.angle_alpha   90.00
_cell.angle_beta   90.00
_cell.angle_gamma   90.00
#
_symmetry.space_group_name_H-M   'P 1'
#
loop_
_entity.id
_entity.type
_entity.pdbx_description
1 polymer ?
#
loop_
_entity_poly.entity_id
_entity_poly.type
_entity_poly.pdbx_seq_one_letter_code
_entity_poly.pdbx_strand_id
1 'polypeptide(L)'
;MKKFYFVILIFLFFPFHVSSEEIFLSLKKNKTNVRYGPGLDYPIKYIYRKVNLPVKQIDKKENWRRVLFLDNNSGWIHWSQLKPSNSIIIIEEKILFKKPSNFSEPFARLEKGRLLIIKKCKDNWCNVITDNYEGWIKIKNIWGYTK
;
A
#
# COMPACT_ATOMS: atom_id res chain seq x y z
N MET A 1 -56.49 -38.21 8.97
CA MET A 1 -55.86 -37.13 8.15
C MET A 1 -54.60 -36.68 8.84
N LYS A 2 -53.41 -37.08 8.31
CA LYS A 2 -52.10 -36.70 8.85
C LYS A 2 -51.67 -35.40 8.16
N LYS A 3 -51.54 -34.30 8.92
CA LYS A 3 -51.02 -33.02 8.41
C LYS A 3 -49.49 -33.12 8.34
N PHE A 4 -48.97 -33.09 7.11
CA PHE A 4 -47.52 -32.98 6.83
C PHE A 4 -47.11 -31.51 6.96
N TYR A 5 -46.33 -31.17 8.00
CA TYR A 5 -45.71 -29.87 8.13
C TYR A 5 -44.38 -29.88 7.34
N PHE A 6 -44.38 -29.15 6.23
CA PHE A 6 -43.18 -28.93 5.40
C PHE A 6 -42.36 -27.80 6.06
N VAL A 7 -41.30 -28.17 6.77
CA VAL A 7 -40.40 -27.20 7.37
C VAL A 7 -39.43 -26.75 6.27
N ILE A 8 -39.65 -25.53 5.74
CA ILE A 8 -38.73 -24.89 4.80
C ILE A 8 -37.54 -24.35 5.61
N LEU A 9 -36.42 -25.05 5.54
CA LEU A 9 -35.13 -24.60 6.11
C LEU A 9 -34.55 -23.51 5.19
N ILE A 10 -34.81 -22.24 5.51
CA ILE A 10 -34.21 -21.12 4.80
C ILE A 10 -32.76 -21.03 5.23
N PHE A 11 -31.85 -21.53 4.38
CA PHE A 11 -30.41 -21.29 4.51
C PHE A 11 -30.13 -19.84 4.18
N LEU A 12 -29.99 -18.99 5.21
CA LEU A 12 -29.48 -17.62 5.07
C LEU A 12 -28.01 -17.71 4.67
N PHE A 13 -27.76 -17.61 3.35
CA PHE A 13 -26.42 -17.34 2.81
C PHE A 13 -26.01 -15.93 3.23
N PHE A 14 -25.32 -15.78 4.36
CA PHE A 14 -24.59 -14.58 4.66
C PHE A 14 -23.35 -14.56 3.76
N PRO A 15 -23.20 -13.59 2.87
CA PRO A 15 -21.95 -13.42 2.14
C PRO A 15 -20.86 -13.02 3.15
N PHE A 16 -19.96 -13.95 3.46
CA PHE A 16 -18.73 -13.62 4.16
C PHE A 16 -17.91 -12.71 3.24
N HIS A 17 -17.91 -11.41 3.51
CA HIS A 17 -16.95 -10.50 2.93
C HIS A 17 -15.58 -10.82 3.52
N VAL A 18 -14.82 -11.65 2.84
CA VAL A 18 -13.39 -11.82 3.13
C VAL A 18 -12.72 -10.53 2.67
N SER A 19 -12.48 -9.63 3.60
CA SER A 19 -11.63 -8.47 3.37
C SER A 19 -10.20 -9.00 3.22
N SER A 20 -9.72 -9.07 1.99
CA SER A 20 -8.31 -9.35 1.71
C SER A 20 -7.49 -8.15 2.17
N GLU A 21 -6.66 -8.34 3.19
CA GLU A 21 -5.74 -7.32 3.67
C GLU A 21 -4.76 -6.95 2.55
N GLU A 22 -4.66 -5.67 2.22
CA GLU A 22 -3.75 -5.19 1.20
C GLU A 22 -2.32 -5.20 1.72
N ILE A 23 -1.43 -5.91 1.05
CA ILE A 23 -0.02 -6.01 1.42
C ILE A 23 0.77 -5.00 0.61
N PHE A 24 1.39 -4.04 1.30
CA PHE A 24 2.34 -3.11 0.70
C PHE A 24 3.78 -3.46 1.05
N LEU A 25 4.62 -3.40 0.03
CA LEU A 25 6.07 -3.53 0.10
C LEU A 25 6.71 -2.26 -0.45
N SER A 26 7.99 -2.06 -0.20
CA SER A 26 8.76 -0.96 -0.78
C SER A 26 9.99 -1.48 -1.52
N LEU A 27 10.39 -0.78 -2.57
CA LEU A 27 11.63 -1.07 -3.28
C LEU A 27 12.82 -0.83 -2.35
N LYS A 28 13.66 -1.83 -2.19
CA LYS A 28 14.83 -1.80 -1.31
C LYS A 28 16.03 -1.11 -1.94
N LYS A 29 16.15 -1.19 -3.27
CA LYS A 29 17.32 -0.73 -4.02
C LYS A 29 16.98 0.46 -4.92
N ASN A 30 17.99 1.26 -5.23
CA ASN A 30 17.86 2.38 -6.17
C ASN A 30 17.67 1.93 -7.64
N LYS A 31 17.98 0.67 -7.94
CA LYS A 31 17.71 0.05 -9.25
C LYS A 31 17.00 -1.29 -8.99
N THR A 32 15.77 -1.40 -9.46
CA THR A 32 14.94 -2.59 -9.32
C THR A 32 14.43 -3.03 -10.68
N ASN A 33 14.73 -4.27 -11.05
CA ASN A 33 14.24 -4.87 -12.29
C ASN A 33 12.85 -5.49 -12.06
N VAL A 34 11.91 -5.07 -12.86
CA VAL A 34 10.54 -5.62 -12.93
C VAL A 34 10.45 -6.48 -14.19
N ARG A 35 10.02 -7.73 -14.04
CA ARG A 35 10.01 -8.70 -15.14
C ARG A 35 8.58 -9.07 -15.55
N TYR A 36 8.46 -9.64 -16.73
CA TYR A 36 7.18 -10.16 -17.24
C TYR A 36 6.68 -11.39 -16.48
N GLY A 37 7.58 -12.18 -15.86
CA GLY A 37 7.25 -13.40 -15.13
C GLY A 37 8.16 -13.65 -13.92
N PRO A 38 7.80 -14.65 -13.10
CA PRO A 38 8.49 -14.99 -11.85
C PRO A 38 9.74 -15.86 -12.10
N GLY A 39 10.79 -15.28 -12.66
CA GLY A 39 12.07 -15.96 -12.93
C GLY A 39 13.07 -15.05 -13.61
N LEU A 40 14.35 -15.44 -13.55
CA LEU A 40 15.43 -14.71 -14.22
C LEU A 40 15.39 -14.85 -15.75
N ASP A 41 14.78 -15.93 -16.25
CA ASP A 41 14.62 -16.22 -17.68
C ASP A 41 13.58 -15.30 -18.35
N TYR A 42 12.70 -14.67 -17.56
CA TYR A 42 11.75 -13.70 -18.08
C TYR A 42 12.43 -12.36 -18.36
N PRO A 43 12.15 -11.72 -19.50
CA PRO A 43 12.75 -10.43 -19.84
C PRO A 43 12.35 -9.35 -18.86
N ILE A 44 13.18 -8.33 -18.73
CA ILE A 44 12.89 -7.13 -17.94
C ILE A 44 11.82 -6.31 -18.67
N LYS A 45 10.78 -5.97 -17.97
CA LYS A 45 9.67 -5.14 -18.45
C LYS A 45 9.92 -3.66 -18.16
N TYR A 46 10.34 -3.37 -16.91
CA TYR A 46 10.64 -2.02 -16.42
C TYR A 46 11.88 -2.03 -15.53
N ILE A 47 12.54 -0.89 -15.44
CA ILE A 47 13.59 -0.62 -14.45
C ILE A 47 13.18 0.60 -13.64
N TYR A 48 12.88 0.40 -12.35
CA TYR A 48 12.58 1.50 -11.43
C TYR A 48 13.85 1.94 -10.71
N ARG A 49 14.01 3.27 -10.60
CA ARG A 49 15.18 3.92 -9.98
C ARG A 49 14.79 4.79 -8.81
N LYS A 50 14.00 4.25 -7.90
CA LYS A 50 13.55 5.00 -6.72
C LYS A 50 13.45 4.08 -5.50
N VAL A 51 14.37 4.22 -4.56
CA VAL A 51 14.33 3.54 -3.27
C VAL A 51 13.09 3.96 -2.49
N ASN A 52 12.57 3.07 -1.65
CA ASN A 52 11.35 3.28 -0.85
C ASN A 52 10.06 3.48 -1.64
N LEU A 53 10.04 3.28 -2.96
CA LEU A 53 8.81 3.35 -3.74
C LEU A 53 7.83 2.28 -3.24
N PRO A 54 6.64 2.65 -2.73
CA PRO A 54 5.65 1.67 -2.27
C PRO A 54 4.96 1.00 -3.44
N VAL A 55 4.79 -0.32 -3.31
CA VAL A 55 4.14 -1.19 -4.29
C VAL A 55 3.17 -2.12 -3.59
N LYS A 56 2.03 -2.39 -4.21
CA LYS A 56 1.03 -3.34 -3.69
C LYS A 56 1.35 -4.74 -4.19
N GLN A 57 1.51 -5.70 -3.30
CA GLN A 57 1.62 -7.10 -3.69
C GLN A 57 0.25 -7.61 -4.15
N ILE A 58 0.18 -8.15 -5.36
CA ILE A 58 -1.04 -8.71 -5.93
C ILE A 58 -0.95 -10.22 -6.17
N ASP A 59 0.27 -10.78 -6.19
CA ASP A 59 0.49 -12.21 -6.33
C ASP A 59 1.88 -12.59 -5.80
N LYS A 60 2.12 -13.89 -5.57
CA LYS A 60 3.41 -14.43 -5.17
C LYS A 60 3.65 -15.79 -5.77
N LYS A 61 4.89 -16.07 -6.18
CA LYS A 61 5.35 -17.40 -6.58
C LYS A 61 6.79 -17.58 -6.11
N GLU A 62 7.01 -18.53 -5.21
CA GLU A 62 8.33 -18.77 -4.59
C GLU A 62 8.99 -17.48 -4.08
N ASN A 63 10.17 -17.12 -4.59
CA ASN A 63 10.91 -15.92 -4.24
C ASN A 63 10.50 -14.68 -5.06
N TRP A 64 9.43 -14.76 -5.82
CA TRP A 64 8.93 -13.66 -6.64
C TRP A 64 7.64 -13.09 -6.11
N ARG A 65 7.48 -11.76 -6.26
CA ARG A 65 6.27 -11.03 -5.92
C ARG A 65 5.78 -10.30 -7.16
N ARG A 66 4.54 -10.55 -7.55
CA ARG A 66 3.86 -9.70 -8.53
C ARG A 66 3.36 -8.47 -7.82
N VAL A 67 3.77 -7.32 -8.28
CA VAL A 67 3.43 -6.05 -7.66
C VAL A 67 2.71 -5.14 -8.63
N LEU A 68 1.85 -4.29 -8.07
CA LEU A 68 1.16 -3.21 -8.75
C LEU A 68 1.76 -1.89 -8.27
N PHE A 69 2.08 -1.01 -9.21
CA PHE A 69 2.54 0.35 -8.96
C PHE A 69 1.37 1.34 -8.98
N LEU A 70 1.57 2.55 -8.46
CA LEU A 70 0.54 3.60 -8.44
C LEU A 70 0.02 3.98 -9.83
N ASP A 71 0.85 3.88 -10.86
CA ASP A 71 0.53 4.15 -12.28
C ASP A 71 -0.19 2.98 -12.98
N ASN A 72 -0.67 1.99 -12.23
CA ASN A 72 -1.29 0.74 -12.71
C ASN A 72 -0.36 -0.19 -13.50
N ASN A 73 0.93 0.10 -13.59
CA ASN A 73 1.90 -0.85 -14.10
C ASN A 73 2.08 -2.02 -13.14
N SER A 74 2.29 -3.23 -13.67
CA SER A 74 2.53 -4.40 -12.84
C SER A 74 3.63 -5.28 -13.42
N GLY A 75 4.24 -6.09 -12.55
CA GLY A 75 5.22 -7.08 -12.95
C GLY A 75 5.83 -7.79 -11.76
N TRP A 76 6.80 -8.65 -12.03
CA TRP A 76 7.41 -9.52 -11.05
C TRP A 76 8.77 -8.98 -10.59
N ILE A 77 8.94 -8.95 -9.27
CA ILE A 77 10.17 -8.51 -8.60
C ILE A 77 10.64 -9.64 -7.70
N HIS A 78 11.94 -9.94 -7.71
CA HIS A 78 12.52 -10.87 -6.75
C HIS A 78 12.49 -10.28 -5.34
N TRP A 79 12.09 -11.07 -4.35
CA TRP A 79 11.85 -10.62 -2.98
C TRP A 79 13.06 -9.91 -2.34
N SER A 80 14.30 -10.26 -2.73
CA SER A 80 15.52 -9.62 -2.23
C SER A 80 15.63 -8.12 -2.58
N GLN A 81 14.85 -7.65 -3.56
CA GLN A 81 14.77 -6.24 -3.97
C GLN A 81 13.64 -5.49 -3.28
N LEU A 82 12.88 -6.18 -2.43
CA LEU A 82 11.74 -5.66 -1.69
C LEU A 82 12.03 -5.66 -0.18
N LYS A 83 11.30 -4.84 0.54
CA LYS A 83 11.26 -4.80 2.02
C LYS A 83 9.85 -4.46 2.50
N PRO A 84 9.50 -4.72 3.78
CA PRO A 84 8.27 -4.22 4.37
C PRO A 84 8.13 -2.72 4.15
N SER A 85 6.93 -2.25 3.80
CA SER A 85 6.72 -0.84 3.50
C SER A 85 6.54 -0.03 4.77
N ASN A 86 7.29 1.06 4.86
CA ASN A 86 7.07 2.17 5.78
C ASN A 86 6.96 3.50 5.01
N SER A 87 6.64 3.43 3.73
CA SER A 87 6.55 4.58 2.84
C SER A 87 5.18 4.68 2.21
N ILE A 88 4.82 5.91 1.86
CA ILE A 88 3.56 6.25 1.20
C ILE A 88 3.81 7.27 0.08
N ILE A 89 2.91 7.30 -0.89
CA ILE A 89 2.77 8.38 -1.84
C ILE A 89 1.42 9.05 -1.59
N ILE A 90 1.42 10.36 -1.45
CA ILE A 90 0.17 11.11 -1.31
C ILE A 90 -0.46 11.31 -2.69
N ILE A 91 -1.75 10.98 -2.81
CA ILE A 91 -2.50 11.07 -4.08
C ILE A 91 -3.32 12.35 -4.19
N GLU A 92 -3.26 13.20 -3.18
CA GLU A 92 -3.79 14.55 -3.15
C GLU A 92 -2.82 15.46 -2.37
N GLU A 93 -2.99 16.76 -2.47
CA GLU A 93 -2.24 17.73 -1.68
C GLU A 93 -2.50 17.53 -0.17
N LYS A 94 -1.46 17.62 0.67
CA LYS A 94 -1.53 17.46 2.12
C LYS A 94 -0.90 18.66 2.83
N ILE A 95 -1.44 18.97 3.99
CA ILE A 95 -0.83 19.91 4.93
C ILE A 95 -0.04 19.14 5.97
N LEU A 96 1.16 19.60 6.24
CA LEU A 96 2.05 19.08 7.28
C LEU A 96 1.87 19.91 8.56
N PHE A 97 1.54 19.23 9.66
CA PHE A 97 1.26 19.85 10.95
C PHE A 97 2.35 19.51 11.98
N LYS A 98 2.54 20.41 12.95
CA LYS A 98 3.50 20.16 14.06
C LYS A 98 3.03 19.06 15.02
N LYS A 99 1.72 18.85 15.20
CA LYS A 99 1.10 17.85 16.08
C LYS A 99 -0.02 17.11 15.36
N PRO A 100 -0.41 15.90 15.81
CA PRO A 100 -1.51 15.12 15.22
C PRO A 100 -2.89 15.69 15.61
N SER A 101 -3.19 16.88 15.15
CA SER A 101 -4.44 17.60 15.44
C SER A 101 -4.78 18.58 14.34
N ASN A 102 -6.07 18.73 14.04
CA ASN A 102 -6.56 19.74 13.10
C ASN A 102 -6.37 21.20 13.62
N PHE A 103 -6.19 21.34 14.92
CA PHE A 103 -5.94 22.64 15.59
C PHE A 103 -4.46 22.96 15.73
N SER A 104 -3.60 22.06 15.25
CA SER A 104 -2.16 22.28 15.25
C SER A 104 -1.75 23.26 14.18
N GLU A 105 -0.65 23.94 14.41
CA GLU A 105 -0.06 24.87 13.45
C GLU A 105 0.39 24.13 12.18
N PRO A 106 -0.14 24.50 11.00
CA PRO A 106 0.38 24.04 9.72
C PRO A 106 1.70 24.75 9.42
N PHE A 107 2.67 24.05 8.82
CA PHE A 107 3.94 24.69 8.49
C PHE A 107 4.50 24.36 7.10
N ALA A 108 3.91 23.38 6.41
CA ALA A 108 4.28 23.08 5.03
C ALA A 108 3.09 22.49 4.26
N ARG A 109 3.11 22.69 2.95
CA ARG A 109 2.19 22.08 2.01
C ARG A 109 2.96 21.06 1.16
N LEU A 110 2.42 19.85 1.07
CA LEU A 110 2.99 18.75 0.32
C LEU A 110 2.18 18.50 -0.94
N GLU A 111 2.84 18.55 -2.07
CA GLU A 111 2.20 18.33 -3.37
C GLU A 111 1.88 16.85 -3.60
N LYS A 112 0.84 16.60 -4.38
CA LYS A 112 0.49 15.26 -4.87
C LYS A 112 1.69 14.57 -5.51
N GLY A 113 1.81 13.26 -5.30
CA GLY A 113 2.89 12.43 -5.85
C GLY A 113 4.16 12.39 -4.99
N ARG A 114 4.22 13.16 -3.89
CA ARG A 114 5.37 13.14 -3.00
C ARG A 114 5.45 11.83 -2.22
N LEU A 115 6.65 11.26 -2.19
CA LEU A 115 6.96 10.08 -1.37
C LEU A 115 7.34 10.53 0.05
N LEU A 116 6.72 9.91 1.04
CA LEU A 116 6.93 10.17 2.44
C LEU A 116 7.33 8.88 3.16
N ILE A 117 8.19 8.98 4.17
CA ILE A 117 8.54 7.87 5.05
C ILE A 117 7.79 8.02 6.36
N ILE A 118 7.10 6.98 6.79
CA ILE A 118 6.38 6.94 8.06
C ILE A 118 7.34 6.59 9.18
N LYS A 119 7.35 7.40 10.23
CA LYS A 119 8.04 7.11 11.51
C LYS A 119 7.13 6.40 12.48
N LYS A 120 5.93 6.96 12.72
CA LYS A 120 4.93 6.43 13.64
C LYS A 120 3.56 6.95 13.29
N CYS A 121 2.52 6.20 13.68
CA CYS A 121 1.14 6.60 13.52
C CYS A 121 0.40 6.58 14.86
N LYS A 122 -0.56 7.48 14.99
CA LYS A 122 -1.50 7.57 16.10
C LYS A 122 -2.87 7.90 15.53
N ASP A 123 -3.84 7.00 15.73
CA ASP A 123 -5.17 7.10 15.14
C ASP A 123 -5.10 7.30 13.62
N ASN A 124 -5.71 8.35 13.10
CA ASN A 124 -5.72 8.69 11.67
C ASN A 124 -4.58 9.64 11.25
N TRP A 125 -3.56 9.79 12.08
CA TRP A 125 -2.41 10.66 11.86
C TRP A 125 -1.13 9.85 11.79
N CYS A 126 -0.24 10.20 10.84
CA CYS A 126 1.12 9.68 10.85
C CYS A 126 2.15 10.81 10.84
N ASN A 127 3.17 10.61 11.66
CA ASN A 127 4.40 11.41 11.60
C ASN A 127 5.23 10.89 10.44
N VAL A 128 5.55 11.78 9.52
CA VAL A 128 6.23 11.46 8.26
C VAL A 128 7.45 12.34 8.05
N ILE A 129 8.40 11.81 7.29
CA ILE A 129 9.59 12.52 6.84
C ILE A 129 9.55 12.62 5.32
N THR A 130 9.91 13.78 4.79
CA THR A 130 10.20 14.01 3.39
C THR A 130 11.27 15.09 3.25
N ASP A 131 12.34 14.80 2.50
CA ASP A 131 13.49 15.70 2.35
C ASP A 131 13.96 16.24 3.74
N ASN A 132 13.80 17.53 3.97
CA ASN A 132 14.21 18.21 5.21
C ASN A 132 13.04 18.48 6.18
N TYR A 133 11.84 17.96 5.88
CA TYR A 133 10.64 18.21 6.67
C TYR A 133 10.22 16.97 7.44
N GLU A 134 9.84 17.15 8.69
CA GLU A 134 9.20 16.15 9.53
C GLU A 134 7.95 16.76 10.17
N GLY A 135 6.84 16.01 10.13
CA GLY A 135 5.60 16.46 10.74
C GLY A 135 4.47 15.46 10.58
N TRP A 136 3.26 15.88 10.90
CA TRP A 136 2.08 15.03 10.95
C TRP A 136 1.14 15.32 9.80
N ILE A 137 0.65 14.24 9.16
CA ILE A 137 -0.40 14.28 8.14
C ILE A 137 -1.55 13.34 8.52
N LYS A 138 -2.75 13.63 8.01
CA LYS A 138 -3.85 12.66 8.04
C LYS A 138 -3.61 11.55 7.02
N ILE A 139 -3.82 10.29 7.45
CA ILE A 139 -3.78 9.12 6.58
C ILE A 139 -5.15 8.96 5.91
N LYS A 140 -5.35 9.66 4.82
CA LYS A 140 -6.48 9.52 3.92
C LYS A 140 -5.97 9.80 2.51
N ASN A 141 -6.49 9.07 1.51
CA ASN A 141 -6.08 9.25 0.12
C ASN A 141 -4.55 9.17 -0.04
N ILE A 142 -4.01 8.02 0.33
CA ILE A 142 -2.60 7.66 0.22
C ILE A 142 -2.45 6.34 -0.53
N TRP A 143 -1.31 6.15 -1.16
CA TRP A 143 -0.87 4.89 -1.73
C TRP A 143 0.33 4.37 -0.92
N GLY A 144 0.27 3.15 -0.43
CA GLY A 144 1.36 2.56 0.35
C GLY A 144 0.85 1.95 1.64
N TYR A 145 1.54 2.21 2.74
CA TYR A 145 1.31 1.64 4.05
C TYR A 145 -0.17 1.44 4.40
N THR A 146 -0.51 0.22 4.79
CA THR A 146 -1.72 -0.15 5.51
C THR A 146 -1.32 -0.71 6.87
N LYS A 147 -2.04 -0.32 7.92
CA LYS A 147 -1.84 -0.90 9.26
C LYS A 147 -2.19 -2.36 9.28
#